data_2c26b2e93100e32a78b71410ce06ba53
#
_entry.id   2c26b2e93100e32a78b71410ce06ba53
#
_cell.length_a   1.000
_cell.length_b   1.000
_cell.length_c   1.000
_cell.angle_alpha   90.00
_cell.angle_beta   90.00
_cell.angle_gamma   90.00
#
_symmetry.space_group_name_H-M   'P 1'
#
loop_
_entity.id
_entity.type
_entity.pdbx_description
1 polymer ?
#
loop_
_entity_poly.entity_id
_entity_poly.type
_entity_poly.pdbx_seq_one_letter_code
_entity_poly.pdbx_strand_id
1 'polypeptide(L)'
;MTQLNIHLRPATIDDLPLLLKWDEEPHVIESDPNDDWQWETELLRSPEWREQLVAEINERPIGFVQIIDPALEEDHYWGDVPNNLRAIDIWLGNAEDLGKGYGTEIMKQAINICFSNQNVVAILIDPLSSNKRAHRFYEKFGFKFLEERQFGLDNCSVYKLDGKDWNM
;
A
#
# COMPACT_ATOMS: atom_id res chain seq x y z
N MET A 1 -16.21 -19.34 11.76
CA MET A 1 -15.31 -18.61 10.84
C MET A 1 -13.88 -18.67 11.31
N THR A 2 -12.98 -19.00 10.41
CA THR A 2 -11.56 -19.00 10.73
C THR A 2 -11.00 -17.60 10.58
N GLN A 3 -10.45 -17.07 11.65
CA GLN A 3 -9.77 -15.78 11.59
C GLN A 3 -8.39 -15.97 10.95
N LEU A 4 -8.04 -15.11 10.00
CA LEU A 4 -6.72 -15.14 9.37
C LEU A 4 -5.67 -14.61 10.36
N ASN A 5 -4.60 -15.37 10.51
CA ASN A 5 -3.49 -14.99 11.38
C ASN A 5 -2.42 -14.25 10.58
N ILE A 6 -2.73 -13.02 10.19
CA ILE A 6 -1.83 -12.17 9.42
C ILE A 6 -1.19 -11.14 10.32
N HIS A 7 0.11 -10.99 10.16
CA HIS A 7 0.94 -10.09 10.95
C HIS A 7 1.77 -9.21 10.03
N LEU A 8 1.78 -7.90 10.30
CA LEU A 8 2.63 -6.95 9.61
C LEU A 8 3.88 -6.69 10.43
N ARG A 9 5.04 -6.81 9.82
CA ARG A 9 6.32 -6.51 10.46
C ARG A 9 7.14 -5.56 9.61
N PRO A 10 8.08 -4.80 10.20
CA PRO A 10 8.97 -3.95 9.40
C PRO A 10 9.75 -4.78 8.37
N ALA A 11 9.84 -4.26 7.14
CA ALA A 11 10.73 -4.82 6.13
C ALA A 11 12.19 -4.48 6.49
N THR A 12 13.10 -5.40 6.20
CA THR A 12 14.52 -5.21 6.44
C THR A 12 15.32 -5.58 5.21
N ILE A 13 16.64 -5.33 5.24
CA ILE A 13 17.51 -5.72 4.13
C ILE A 13 17.50 -7.23 3.89
N ASP A 14 17.16 -8.02 4.89
CA ASP A 14 17.03 -9.48 4.73
C ASP A 14 15.88 -9.87 3.81
N ASP A 15 14.93 -8.96 3.57
CA ASP A 15 13.82 -9.18 2.65
C ASP A 15 14.18 -8.87 1.19
N LEU A 16 15.39 -8.40 0.92
CA LEU A 16 15.79 -8.01 -0.42
C LEU A 16 15.55 -9.10 -1.47
N PRO A 17 16.01 -10.36 -1.27
CA PRO A 17 15.78 -11.40 -2.27
C PRO A 17 14.29 -11.65 -2.54
N LEU A 18 13.47 -11.60 -1.49
CA LEU A 18 12.03 -11.82 -1.58
C LEU A 18 11.37 -10.70 -2.40
N LEU A 19 11.69 -9.45 -2.10
CA LEU A 19 11.07 -8.31 -2.78
C LEU A 19 11.50 -8.24 -4.25
N LEU A 20 12.75 -8.53 -4.56
CA LEU A 20 13.22 -8.63 -5.94
C LEU A 20 12.48 -9.72 -6.71
N LYS A 21 12.23 -10.87 -6.07
CA LYS A 21 11.48 -11.95 -6.67
C LYS A 21 10.03 -11.54 -6.95
N TRP A 22 9.38 -10.88 -5.99
CA TRP A 22 8.01 -10.43 -6.15
C TRP A 22 7.86 -9.38 -7.26
N ASP A 23 8.88 -8.54 -7.47
CA ASP A 23 8.87 -7.56 -8.57
C ASP A 23 8.79 -8.21 -9.95
N GLU A 24 9.14 -9.50 -10.07
CA GLU A 24 9.07 -10.24 -11.32
C GLU A 24 7.71 -10.91 -11.55
N GLU A 25 6.84 -10.91 -10.56
CA GLU A 25 5.52 -11.52 -10.68
C GLU A 25 4.62 -10.70 -11.62
N PRO A 26 3.97 -11.34 -12.62
CA PRO A 26 3.14 -10.63 -13.59
C PRO A 26 2.09 -9.71 -12.97
N HIS A 27 1.38 -10.17 -11.94
CA HIS A 27 0.34 -9.37 -11.31
C HIS A 27 0.90 -8.14 -10.57
N VAL A 28 2.13 -8.23 -10.07
CA VAL A 28 2.81 -7.09 -9.43
C VAL A 28 3.22 -6.09 -10.50
N ILE A 29 3.83 -6.56 -11.58
CA ILE A 29 4.23 -5.70 -12.71
C ILE A 29 3.03 -4.96 -13.29
N GLU A 30 1.90 -5.67 -13.49
CA GLU A 30 0.69 -5.06 -14.06
C GLU A 30 0.12 -3.95 -13.20
N SER A 31 0.24 -4.05 -11.88
CA SER A 31 -0.29 -3.05 -10.97
C SER A 31 0.62 -1.83 -10.82
N ASP A 32 1.91 -1.98 -11.16
CA ASP A 32 2.94 -0.96 -10.90
C ASP A 32 4.06 -1.04 -11.96
N PRO A 33 3.73 -0.81 -13.25
CA PRO A 33 4.63 -1.16 -14.34
C PRO A 33 5.84 -0.25 -14.48
N ASN A 34 5.81 0.97 -13.92
CA ASN A 34 6.84 1.99 -14.16
C ASN A 34 7.60 2.39 -12.90
N ASP A 35 7.33 1.78 -11.76
CA ASP A 35 8.02 2.11 -10.52
C ASP A 35 9.25 1.27 -10.29
N ASP A 36 10.33 1.92 -9.87
CA ASP A 36 11.54 1.28 -9.41
C ASP A 36 11.67 1.57 -7.91
N TRP A 37 11.52 0.52 -7.11
CA TRP A 37 11.52 0.66 -5.65
C TRP A 37 12.92 0.82 -5.06
N GLN A 38 13.97 0.53 -5.83
CA GLN A 38 15.37 0.67 -5.40
C GLN A 38 15.64 -0.02 -4.06
N TRP A 39 15.20 -1.28 -3.96
CA TRP A 39 15.24 -2.05 -2.70
C TRP A 39 16.62 -2.08 -2.05
N GLU A 40 17.69 -2.22 -2.84
CA GLU A 40 19.05 -2.29 -2.32
C GLU A 40 19.44 -1.07 -1.49
N THR A 41 18.92 0.08 -1.86
CA THR A 41 19.17 1.35 -1.19
C THR A 41 18.13 1.63 -0.14
N GLU A 42 16.85 1.47 -0.49
CA GLU A 42 15.76 1.94 0.33
C GLU A 42 15.49 1.07 1.55
N LEU A 43 15.77 -0.24 1.48
CA LEU A 43 15.63 -1.12 2.65
C LEU A 43 16.63 -0.79 3.78
N LEU A 44 17.69 -0.04 3.46
CA LEU A 44 18.67 0.41 4.46
C LEU A 44 18.28 1.74 5.10
N ARG A 45 17.20 2.36 4.65
CA ARG A 45 16.74 3.66 5.13
C ARG A 45 15.44 3.50 5.92
N SER A 46 15.24 4.35 6.92
CA SER A 46 14.00 4.39 7.71
C SER A 46 13.59 5.85 7.96
N PRO A 47 13.24 6.59 6.90
CA PRO A 47 12.81 7.98 7.09
C PRO A 47 11.51 8.04 7.89
N GLU A 48 11.33 9.08 8.69
CA GLU A 48 10.16 9.23 9.58
C GLU A 48 8.82 9.25 8.84
N TRP A 49 8.84 9.66 7.57
CA TRP A 49 7.63 9.78 6.77
C TRP A 49 7.18 8.48 6.11
N ARG A 50 7.90 7.35 6.34
CA ARG A 50 7.63 6.09 5.62
C ARG A 50 7.71 4.88 6.53
N GLU A 51 6.76 3.96 6.35
CA GLU A 51 6.82 2.61 6.91
C GLU A 51 6.75 1.60 5.77
N GLN A 52 7.68 0.68 5.72
CA GLN A 52 7.67 -0.45 4.79
C GLN A 52 7.50 -1.72 5.59
N LEU A 53 6.44 -2.47 5.28
CA LEU A 53 6.02 -3.63 6.07
C LEU A 53 5.88 -4.86 5.19
N VAL A 54 6.29 -6.01 5.71
CA VAL A 54 6.04 -7.30 5.09
C VAL A 54 4.89 -7.96 5.85
N ALA A 55 3.90 -8.45 5.11
CA ALA A 55 2.79 -9.19 5.68
C ALA A 55 3.13 -10.68 5.69
N GLU A 56 2.86 -11.33 6.82
CA GLU A 56 3.12 -12.76 6.98
C GLU A 56 1.88 -13.49 7.48
N ILE A 57 1.71 -14.72 7.05
CA ILE A 57 0.74 -15.64 7.62
C ILE A 57 1.52 -16.85 8.14
N ASN A 58 1.43 -17.11 9.47
CA ASN A 58 2.17 -18.18 10.13
C ASN A 58 3.68 -18.13 9.78
N GLU A 59 4.26 -16.94 9.86
CA GLU A 59 5.67 -16.65 9.56
C GLU A 59 6.06 -16.80 8.08
N ARG A 60 5.11 -17.04 7.19
CA ARG A 60 5.35 -17.09 5.73
C ARG A 60 5.01 -15.74 5.11
N PRO A 61 5.96 -15.05 4.46
CA PRO A 61 5.68 -13.79 3.80
C PRO A 61 4.67 -13.95 2.66
N ILE A 62 3.69 -13.06 2.60
CA ILE A 62 2.62 -13.10 1.60
C ILE A 62 2.42 -11.79 0.85
N GLY A 63 2.87 -10.67 1.40
CA GLY A 63 2.64 -9.39 0.77
C GLY A 63 3.45 -8.26 1.37
N PHE A 64 3.27 -7.08 0.79
CA PHE A 64 4.00 -5.88 1.15
C PHE A 64 3.04 -4.71 1.27
N VAL A 65 3.34 -3.82 2.22
CA VAL A 65 2.60 -2.57 2.41
C VAL A 65 3.61 -1.44 2.60
N GLN A 66 3.38 -0.32 1.93
CA GLN A 66 4.07 0.91 2.24
C GLN A 66 3.06 1.96 2.68
N ILE A 67 3.37 2.65 3.77
CA ILE A 67 2.58 3.76 4.28
C ILE A 67 3.49 4.99 4.29
N ILE A 68 3.06 6.07 3.65
CA ILE A 68 3.83 7.32 3.66
C ILE A 68 2.99 8.48 4.17
N ASP A 69 3.68 9.50 4.68
CA ASP A 69 3.12 10.82 4.90
C ASP A 69 3.42 11.63 3.63
N PRO A 70 2.44 11.86 2.76
CA PRO A 70 2.71 12.44 1.45
C PRO A 70 3.16 13.92 1.50
N ALA A 71 2.86 14.63 2.58
CA ALA A 71 3.31 16.02 2.74
C ALA A 71 4.80 16.07 3.09
N LEU A 72 5.33 15.05 3.77
CA LEU A 72 6.73 14.99 4.21
C LEU A 72 7.61 14.17 3.29
N GLU A 73 7.02 13.40 2.37
CA GLU A 73 7.76 12.53 1.47
C GLU A 73 8.72 13.38 0.61
N GLU A 74 9.99 12.99 0.59
CA GLU A 74 11.07 13.83 0.06
C GLU A 74 11.02 14.09 -1.45
N ASP A 75 10.44 13.16 -2.23
CA ASP A 75 10.32 13.31 -3.68
C ASP A 75 9.03 14.02 -4.11
N HIS A 76 8.15 14.30 -3.15
CA HIS A 76 6.87 14.98 -3.39
C HIS A 76 6.05 14.32 -4.51
N TYR A 77 5.98 12.99 -4.49
CA TYR A 77 5.22 12.21 -5.46
C TYR A 77 3.79 12.71 -5.63
N TRP A 78 3.15 13.06 -4.50
CA TRP A 78 1.77 13.56 -4.49
C TRP A 78 1.67 15.08 -4.73
N GLY A 79 2.80 15.77 -4.93
CA GLY A 79 2.84 17.23 -5.08
C GLY A 79 2.55 17.94 -3.76
N ASP A 80 1.97 19.13 -3.84
CA ASP A 80 1.57 19.90 -2.67
C ASP A 80 0.26 19.33 -2.13
N VAL A 81 0.30 18.75 -0.94
CA VAL A 81 -0.87 18.19 -0.27
C VAL A 81 -0.93 18.70 1.16
N PRO A 82 -2.14 18.73 1.75
CA PRO A 82 -2.27 19.11 3.16
C PRO A 82 -1.52 18.15 4.08
N ASN A 83 -1.22 18.61 5.29
CA ASN A 83 -0.67 17.77 6.34
C ASN A 83 -1.73 16.76 6.83
N ASN A 84 -1.26 15.76 7.56
CA ASN A 84 -2.12 14.78 8.26
C ASN A 84 -2.87 13.83 7.33
N LEU A 85 -2.29 13.58 6.16
CA LEU A 85 -2.73 12.51 5.26
C LEU A 85 -1.77 11.33 5.34
N ARG A 86 -2.23 10.18 4.85
CA ARG A 86 -1.37 9.03 4.57
C ARG A 86 -1.68 8.51 3.18
N ALA A 87 -0.72 7.85 2.56
CA ALA A 87 -0.93 7.14 1.31
C ALA A 87 -0.42 5.71 1.47
N ILE A 88 -1.12 4.76 0.88
CA ILE A 88 -0.82 3.34 1.04
C ILE A 88 -0.57 2.71 -0.33
N ASP A 89 0.49 1.91 -0.42
CA ASP A 89 0.74 0.96 -1.50
C ASP A 89 0.66 -0.45 -0.92
N ILE A 90 0.03 -1.37 -1.63
CA ILE A 90 -0.18 -2.74 -1.16
C ILE A 90 -0.16 -3.72 -2.32
N TRP A 91 0.51 -4.86 -2.13
CA TRP A 91 0.37 -6.00 -3.06
C TRP A 91 0.61 -7.32 -2.35
N LEU A 92 0.06 -8.38 -2.95
CA LEU A 92 0.40 -9.75 -2.60
C LEU A 92 1.54 -10.21 -3.50
N GLY A 93 2.49 -10.97 -2.94
CA GLY A 93 3.70 -11.35 -3.66
C GLY A 93 3.50 -12.54 -4.60
N ASN A 94 2.85 -13.59 -4.13
CA ASN A 94 2.70 -14.83 -4.90
C ASN A 94 1.31 -14.92 -5.52
N ALA A 95 1.25 -15.33 -6.79
CA ALA A 95 -0.03 -15.47 -7.50
C ALA A 95 -0.98 -16.45 -6.80
N GLU A 96 -0.45 -17.52 -6.21
CA GLU A 96 -1.26 -18.51 -5.51
C GLU A 96 -1.94 -17.98 -4.24
N ASP A 97 -1.48 -16.85 -3.72
CA ASP A 97 -2.09 -16.22 -2.54
C ASP A 97 -3.25 -15.28 -2.89
N LEU A 98 -3.46 -15.03 -4.17
CA LEU A 98 -4.57 -14.18 -4.62
C LEU A 98 -5.92 -14.88 -4.41
N GLY A 99 -6.97 -14.10 -4.16
CA GLY A 99 -8.32 -14.59 -4.05
C GLY A 99 -8.66 -15.35 -2.76
N LYS A 100 -7.81 -15.25 -1.73
CA LYS A 100 -7.99 -15.93 -0.44
C LYS A 100 -8.39 -14.99 0.71
N GLY A 101 -8.61 -13.72 0.41
CA GLY A 101 -8.97 -12.73 1.43
C GLY A 101 -7.78 -12.13 2.17
N TYR A 102 -6.56 -12.51 1.82
CA TYR A 102 -5.36 -12.00 2.50
C TYR A 102 -5.21 -10.48 2.31
N GLY A 103 -5.41 -10.01 1.09
CA GLY A 103 -5.31 -8.57 0.79
C GLY A 103 -6.28 -7.75 1.61
N THR A 104 -7.50 -8.25 1.82
CA THR A 104 -8.51 -7.58 2.64
C THR A 104 -8.04 -7.41 4.07
N GLU A 105 -7.49 -8.47 4.67
CA GLU A 105 -7.00 -8.42 6.05
C GLU A 105 -5.78 -7.51 6.17
N ILE A 106 -4.85 -7.59 5.23
CA ILE A 106 -3.67 -6.73 5.21
C ILE A 106 -4.09 -5.26 5.13
N MET A 107 -5.01 -4.94 4.23
CA MET A 107 -5.46 -3.56 4.04
C MET A 107 -6.16 -3.02 5.28
N LYS A 108 -7.00 -3.83 5.94
CA LYS A 108 -7.64 -3.43 7.20
C LYS A 108 -6.60 -3.05 8.25
N GLN A 109 -5.56 -3.86 8.39
CA GLN A 109 -4.50 -3.57 9.35
C GLN A 109 -3.73 -2.30 8.98
N ALA A 110 -3.45 -2.10 7.71
CA ALA A 110 -2.76 -0.90 7.23
C ALA A 110 -3.59 0.36 7.50
N ILE A 111 -4.91 0.31 7.22
CA ILE A 111 -5.81 1.43 7.50
C ILE A 111 -5.85 1.73 9.01
N ASN A 112 -5.92 0.69 9.83
CA ASN A 112 -5.92 0.86 11.29
C ASN A 112 -4.61 1.47 11.80
N ILE A 113 -3.48 1.11 11.22
CA ILE A 113 -2.19 1.72 11.55
C ILE A 113 -2.24 3.23 11.25
N CYS A 114 -2.74 3.61 10.08
CA CYS A 114 -2.85 5.03 9.72
C CYS A 114 -3.70 5.81 10.71
N PHE A 115 -4.90 5.32 11.01
CA PHE A 115 -5.84 6.04 11.86
C PHE A 115 -5.59 5.87 13.36
N SER A 116 -4.64 5.00 13.75
CA SER A 116 -4.19 4.95 15.14
C SER A 116 -3.51 6.26 15.56
N ASN A 117 -2.97 7.01 14.61
CA ASN A 117 -2.52 8.37 14.82
C ASN A 117 -3.74 9.30 14.68
N GLN A 118 -4.19 9.87 15.78
CA GLN A 118 -5.40 10.69 15.83
C GLN A 118 -5.34 11.95 14.96
N ASN A 119 -4.15 12.37 14.58
CA ASN A 119 -3.97 13.53 13.71
C ASN A 119 -4.21 13.20 12.23
N VAL A 120 -4.18 11.93 11.85
CA VAL A 120 -4.40 11.52 10.46
C VAL A 120 -5.87 11.63 10.13
N VAL A 121 -6.21 12.43 9.12
CA VAL A 121 -7.60 12.73 8.76
C VAL A 121 -8.10 11.91 7.59
N ALA A 122 -7.21 11.46 6.70
CA ALA A 122 -7.60 10.70 5.52
C ALA A 122 -6.44 9.91 4.92
N ILE A 123 -6.78 8.91 4.11
CA ILE A 123 -5.84 8.08 3.38
C ILE A 123 -6.09 8.21 1.89
N LEU A 124 -5.02 8.33 1.11
CA LEU A 124 -5.04 8.39 -0.35
C LEU A 124 -4.49 7.10 -0.94
N ILE A 125 -5.03 6.69 -2.06
CA ILE A 125 -4.52 5.60 -2.89
C ILE A 125 -4.63 5.99 -4.36
N ASP A 126 -3.78 5.42 -5.20
CA ASP A 126 -3.69 5.79 -6.61
C ASP A 126 -3.54 4.59 -7.55
N PRO A 127 -4.49 3.64 -7.54
CA PRO A 127 -4.42 2.53 -8.49
C PRO A 127 -4.50 3.03 -9.92
N LEU A 128 -3.88 2.28 -10.85
CA LEU A 128 -3.98 2.58 -12.27
C LEU A 128 -5.45 2.70 -12.69
N SER A 129 -5.74 3.67 -13.55
CA SER A 129 -7.11 3.87 -14.04
C SER A 129 -7.67 2.64 -14.75
N SER A 130 -6.80 1.84 -15.36
CA SER A 130 -7.16 0.59 -16.02
C SER A 130 -7.41 -0.57 -15.09
N ASN A 131 -6.94 -0.48 -13.84
CA ASN A 131 -7.02 -1.60 -12.86
C ASN A 131 -8.35 -1.59 -12.12
N LYS A 132 -9.43 -2.00 -12.81
CA LYS A 132 -10.79 -1.97 -12.26
C LYS A 132 -10.96 -2.91 -11.06
N ARG A 133 -10.18 -3.99 -11.00
CA ARG A 133 -10.20 -4.92 -9.86
C ARG A 133 -9.73 -4.21 -8.59
N ALA A 134 -8.67 -3.41 -8.69
CA ALA A 134 -8.19 -2.61 -7.56
C ALA A 134 -9.22 -1.58 -7.13
N HIS A 135 -9.87 -0.91 -8.10
CA HIS A 135 -10.93 0.06 -7.76
C HIS A 135 -12.01 -0.58 -6.90
N ARG A 136 -12.51 -1.75 -7.31
CA ARG A 136 -13.54 -2.47 -6.56
C ARG A 136 -13.03 -2.92 -5.19
N PHE A 137 -11.76 -3.33 -5.11
CA PHE A 137 -11.13 -3.73 -3.85
C PHE A 137 -11.14 -2.57 -2.84
N TYR A 138 -10.69 -1.39 -3.27
CA TYR A 138 -10.62 -0.23 -2.38
C TYR A 138 -12.00 0.32 -2.01
N GLU A 139 -12.93 0.28 -2.94
CA GLU A 139 -14.29 0.74 -2.67
C GLU A 139 -14.96 -0.04 -1.55
N LYS A 140 -14.61 -1.31 -1.37
CA LYS A 140 -15.16 -2.14 -0.26
C LYS A 140 -14.80 -1.59 1.12
N PHE A 141 -13.68 -0.87 1.25
CA PHE A 141 -13.27 -0.28 2.53
C PHE A 141 -13.89 1.09 2.77
N GLY A 142 -14.57 1.63 1.78
CA GLY A 142 -15.17 2.95 1.86
C GLY A 142 -14.39 4.05 1.16
N PHE A 143 -13.30 3.71 0.46
CA PHE A 143 -12.60 4.69 -0.37
C PHE A 143 -13.52 5.20 -1.46
N LYS A 144 -13.48 6.52 -1.70
CA LYS A 144 -14.30 7.18 -2.70
C LYS A 144 -13.42 7.80 -3.76
N PHE A 145 -13.84 7.67 -5.02
CA PHE A 145 -13.15 8.27 -6.15
C PHE A 145 -13.06 9.79 -5.98
N LEU A 146 -11.87 10.33 -6.18
CA LEU A 146 -11.60 11.76 -6.06
C LEU A 146 -11.33 12.39 -7.43
N GLU A 147 -10.36 11.86 -8.17
CA GLU A 147 -9.96 12.41 -9.47
C GLU A 147 -9.12 11.44 -10.28
N GLU A 148 -9.08 11.64 -11.59
CA GLU A 148 -8.07 11.03 -12.43
C GLU A 148 -6.82 11.91 -12.41
N ARG A 149 -5.65 11.29 -12.34
CA ARG A 149 -4.40 12.03 -12.27
C ARG A 149 -3.28 11.23 -12.93
N GLN A 150 -2.39 11.94 -13.62
CA GLN A 150 -1.21 11.31 -14.19
C GLN A 150 -0.02 11.45 -13.24
N PHE A 151 0.60 10.31 -12.91
CA PHE A 151 1.83 10.26 -12.14
C PHE A 151 2.92 9.70 -13.07
N GLY A 152 3.84 10.57 -13.52
CA GLY A 152 4.84 10.16 -14.50
C GLY A 152 4.19 9.61 -15.77
N LEU A 153 4.43 8.33 -16.07
CA LEU A 153 3.86 7.64 -17.24
C LEU A 153 2.53 6.97 -16.95
N ASP A 154 2.06 6.98 -15.71
CA ASP A 154 0.88 6.23 -15.29
C ASP A 154 -0.34 7.13 -15.15
N ASN A 155 -1.46 6.69 -15.76
CA ASN A 155 -2.76 7.30 -15.50
C ASN A 155 -3.39 6.57 -14.33
N CYS A 156 -3.68 7.30 -13.26
CA CYS A 156 -4.19 6.72 -12.02
C CYS A 156 -5.53 7.33 -11.63
N SER A 157 -6.33 6.51 -10.96
CA SER A 157 -7.56 6.95 -10.32
C SER A 157 -7.26 7.17 -8.84
N VAL A 158 -7.36 8.42 -8.37
CA VAL A 158 -7.11 8.75 -6.97
C VAL A 158 -8.39 8.51 -6.17
N TYR A 159 -8.24 7.76 -5.07
CA TYR A 159 -9.31 7.49 -4.11
C TYR A 159 -8.91 8.00 -2.74
N LYS A 160 -9.90 8.32 -1.93
CA LYS A 160 -9.69 8.88 -0.59
C LYS A 160 -10.63 8.22 0.41
N LEU A 161 -10.10 7.88 1.59
CA LEU A 161 -10.88 7.41 2.72
C LEU A 161 -10.72 8.40 3.87
N ASP A 162 -11.80 9.07 4.24
CA ASP A 162 -11.79 9.97 5.40
C ASP A 162 -11.86 9.16 6.69
N GLY A 163 -11.13 9.61 7.71
CA GLY A 163 -11.09 8.90 8.99
C GLY A 163 -12.45 8.77 9.67
N LYS A 164 -13.33 9.76 9.47
CA LYS A 164 -14.70 9.72 10.00
C LYS A 164 -15.55 8.60 9.42
N ASP A 165 -15.16 8.08 8.25
CA ASP A 165 -15.87 7.01 7.55
C ASP A 165 -15.32 5.62 7.85
N TRP A 166 -14.33 5.52 8.73
CA TRP A 166 -13.69 4.26 9.09
C TRP A 166 -13.92 3.91 10.56
N ASN A 167 -14.42 2.71 10.81
CA ASN A 167 -14.62 2.18 12.16
C ASN A 167 -13.55 1.14 12.47
N MET A 168 -12.68 1.47 13.44
CA MET A 168 -11.66 0.52 13.90
C MET A 168 -12.24 -0.54 14.84
#